data_085c233b5916680e1833810d7d7e9eee
#
_entry.id   085c233b5916680e1833810d7d7e9eee
#
_cell.length_a   1.000
_cell.length_b   1.000
_cell.length_c   1.000
_cell.angle_alpha   90.00
_cell.angle_beta   90.00
_cell.angle_gamma   90.00
#
_symmetry.space_group_name_H-M   'P 1'
#
loop_
_entity.id
_entity.type
_entity.pdbx_description
1 polymer ?
#
loop_
_entity_poly.entity_id
_entity_poly.type
_entity_poly.pdbx_seq_one_letter_code
_entity_poly.pdbx_strand_id
1 'polypeptide(L)'
;TINDSWITEKTETRAMVDKTKTFIIAANTGKERTGTITFILGDLPATTVTVKQLAGGEISSNEIAGEDPWTVAKSLGLGWNLGNQLDAHNSGVANETAWGNQKTTQALFDKLAAAGITTVRIPVTWMGHIGDAPGYEIEKAWMDRVAEVVGYAENAGLNAIVNIHHDGADSEYWLSIKDAAQDETKNTAIKTELKAVWTQIAERFKDKGNFLAFESMNEIHDGGWGWGDNRNDGGKQYSILNDWNQVFVDAVRAVGGGNSNRFLGVPGYC
;
A
#
# COMPACT_ATOMS: atom_id res chain seq x y z
N THR A 1 17.96 -9.54 30.29
CA THR A 1 17.06 -10.67 30.52
C THR A 1 15.71 -10.41 29.88
N ILE A 2 15.19 -11.36 29.18
CA ILE A 2 13.81 -11.35 28.63
C ILE A 2 12.98 -12.18 29.61
N ASN A 3 11.94 -11.56 30.16
CA ASN A 3 11.15 -12.18 31.21
C ASN A 3 9.86 -12.87 30.67
N ASP A 4 9.55 -12.68 29.40
CA ASP A 4 8.32 -13.16 28.78
C ASP A 4 8.60 -13.93 27.49
N SER A 5 7.98 -15.12 27.36
CA SER A 5 8.27 -16.07 26.24
C SER A 5 7.84 -15.60 24.86
N TRP A 6 6.97 -14.57 24.76
CA TRP A 6 6.50 -13.99 23.51
C TRP A 6 7.40 -12.84 23.01
N ILE A 7 8.46 -12.52 23.77
CA ILE A 7 9.51 -11.59 23.37
C ILE A 7 10.78 -12.43 23.12
N THR A 8 11.37 -12.30 21.94
CA THR A 8 12.62 -13.01 21.62
C THR A 8 13.66 -12.03 21.10
N GLU A 9 14.92 -12.26 21.46
CA GLU A 9 16.04 -11.52 20.88
C GLU A 9 16.31 -12.05 19.46
N LYS A 10 16.42 -11.15 18.49
CA LYS A 10 16.88 -11.50 17.16
C LYS A 10 18.39 -11.70 17.20
N THR A 11 18.85 -12.94 17.00
CA THR A 11 20.28 -13.26 16.97
C THR A 11 20.90 -12.71 15.68
N GLU A 12 21.80 -11.75 15.80
CA GLU A 12 22.62 -11.27 14.70
C GLU A 12 24.05 -11.81 14.82
N THR A 13 24.54 -12.45 13.76
CA THR A 13 25.89 -13.03 13.71
C THR A 13 26.94 -11.98 13.33
N ARG A 14 27.12 -10.92 14.11
CA ARG A 14 28.22 -9.97 13.90
C ARG A 14 28.85 -9.50 15.21
N ALA A 15 30.18 -9.37 15.15
CA ALA A 15 31.00 -8.89 16.24
C ALA A 15 30.61 -7.46 16.67
N MET A 16 30.60 -7.26 17.98
CA MET A 16 30.20 -6.07 18.70
C MET A 16 30.83 -4.78 18.22
N VAL A 17 30.07 -3.93 17.53
CA VAL A 17 30.28 -2.49 17.50
C VAL A 17 28.97 -1.71 17.74
N ASP A 18 27.80 -2.30 17.52
CA ASP A 18 26.52 -1.64 17.75
C ASP A 18 25.89 -2.02 19.08
N LYS A 19 25.59 -0.98 19.88
CA LYS A 19 24.82 -1.07 21.14
C LYS A 19 23.33 -1.29 20.92
N THR A 20 22.91 -1.62 19.71
CA THR A 20 21.51 -1.86 19.32
C THR A 20 21.17 -3.34 19.46
N LYS A 21 20.06 -3.63 20.14
CA LYS A 21 19.46 -4.95 20.22
C LYS A 21 18.10 -4.95 19.57
N THR A 22 17.83 -5.91 18.70
CA THR A 22 16.54 -6.06 18.05
C THR A 22 15.78 -7.22 18.70
N PHE A 23 14.53 -6.99 19.01
CA PHE A 23 13.63 -7.98 19.60
C PHE A 23 12.46 -8.26 18.67
N ILE A 24 12.03 -9.51 18.61
CA ILE A 24 10.80 -9.92 17.92
C ILE A 24 9.73 -10.06 18.98
N ILE A 25 8.63 -9.36 18.80
CA ILE A 25 7.45 -9.44 19.64
C ILE A 25 6.42 -10.29 18.93
N ALA A 26 6.12 -11.47 19.46
CA ALA A 26 5.11 -12.35 18.88
C ALA A 26 3.72 -11.70 18.92
N ALA A 27 2.90 -11.95 17.89
CA ALA A 27 1.54 -11.45 17.84
C ALA A 27 0.74 -11.87 19.11
N ASN A 28 -0.11 -10.96 19.58
CA ASN A 28 -1.01 -11.26 20.71
C ASN A 28 -2.37 -11.68 20.16
N THR A 29 -2.74 -12.93 20.38
CA THR A 29 -4.05 -13.48 20.01
C THR A 29 -5.01 -13.60 21.19
N GLY A 30 -4.65 -13.01 22.33
CA GLY A 30 -5.41 -13.14 23.59
C GLY A 30 -5.69 -11.77 24.24
N LYS A 31 -5.85 -11.77 25.55
CA LYS A 31 -6.07 -10.56 26.34
C LYS A 31 -4.85 -9.64 26.33
N GLU A 32 -5.06 -8.36 26.64
CA GLU A 32 -3.96 -7.41 26.85
C GLU A 32 -2.88 -8.04 27.72
N ARG A 33 -1.62 -7.89 27.30
CA ARG A 33 -0.47 -8.40 28.04
C ARG A 33 0.63 -7.37 28.15
N THR A 34 1.39 -7.44 29.21
CA THR A 34 2.54 -6.60 29.45
C THR A 34 3.75 -7.49 29.75
N GLY A 35 4.85 -7.22 29.05
CA GLY A 35 6.11 -7.90 29.25
C GLY A 35 7.23 -6.90 29.55
N THR A 36 8.36 -7.39 30.03
CA THR A 36 9.49 -6.56 30.36
C THR A 36 10.81 -7.10 29.79
N ILE A 37 11.66 -6.18 29.36
CA ILE A 37 13.04 -6.46 28.94
C ILE A 37 13.95 -5.66 29.87
N THR A 38 14.79 -6.37 30.63
CA THR A 38 15.74 -5.75 31.53
C THR A 38 17.15 -5.78 30.95
N PHE A 39 17.73 -4.61 30.82
CA PHE A 39 19.11 -4.43 30.37
C PHE A 39 20.01 -4.29 31.60
N ILE A 40 21.06 -5.13 31.64
CA ILE A 40 22.07 -5.14 32.69
C ILE A 40 23.43 -5.00 32.01
N LEU A 41 24.21 -4.03 32.38
CA LEU A 41 25.55 -3.80 31.85
C LEU A 41 26.56 -3.65 33.00
N GLY A 42 27.28 -4.74 33.28
CA GLY A 42 28.23 -4.79 34.39
C GLY A 42 27.58 -4.44 35.73
N ASP A 43 28.18 -3.54 36.48
CA ASP A 43 27.71 -3.10 37.81
C ASP A 43 26.77 -1.87 37.73
N LEU A 44 26.36 -1.48 36.53
CA LEU A 44 25.44 -0.35 36.35
C LEU A 44 24.01 -0.74 36.76
N PRO A 45 23.22 0.24 37.23
CA PRO A 45 21.81 0.01 37.55
C PRO A 45 21.06 -0.60 36.34
N ALA A 46 20.28 -1.62 36.58
CA ALA A 46 19.47 -2.27 35.54
C ALA A 46 18.42 -1.29 35.01
N THR A 47 18.26 -1.26 33.67
CA THR A 47 17.21 -0.48 33.01
C THR A 47 16.17 -1.44 32.45
N THR A 48 14.89 -1.19 32.76
CA THR A 48 13.78 -2.02 32.29
C THR A 48 12.93 -1.25 31.28
N VAL A 49 12.67 -1.90 30.15
CA VAL A 49 11.70 -1.44 29.15
C VAL A 49 10.45 -2.30 29.27
N THR A 50 9.31 -1.65 29.42
CA THR A 50 8.00 -2.32 29.45
C THR A 50 7.44 -2.38 28.04
N VAL A 51 7.08 -3.59 27.60
CA VAL A 51 6.40 -3.83 26.33
C VAL A 51 4.94 -4.14 26.64
N LYS A 52 4.03 -3.26 26.22
CA LYS A 52 2.60 -3.48 26.36
C LYS A 52 2.02 -3.86 24.99
N GLN A 53 1.36 -5.03 24.93
CA GLN A 53 0.53 -5.42 23.80
C GLN A 53 -0.94 -5.40 24.22
N LEU A 54 -1.72 -4.64 23.48
CA LEU A 54 -3.17 -4.62 23.66
C LEU A 54 -3.77 -6.03 23.45
N ALA A 55 -4.98 -6.25 23.94
CA ALA A 55 -5.67 -7.50 23.66
C ALA A 55 -5.69 -7.71 22.14
N GLY A 56 -5.13 -8.83 21.71
CA GLY A 56 -5.42 -9.38 20.42
C GLY A 56 -6.81 -9.98 20.56
N GLY A 57 -7.83 -9.17 20.41
CA GLY A 57 -9.16 -9.68 20.11
C GLY A 57 -9.05 -10.51 18.84
N GLU A 58 -9.97 -11.42 18.60
CA GLU A 58 -10.26 -11.79 17.22
C GLU A 58 -10.38 -10.44 16.51
N ILE A 59 -9.38 -10.10 15.68
CA ILE A 59 -9.54 -9.06 14.70
C ILE A 59 -10.70 -9.62 13.91
N SER A 60 -11.91 -9.13 14.14
CA SER A 60 -12.95 -9.30 13.17
C SER A 60 -12.35 -8.60 11.97
N SER A 61 -11.68 -9.38 11.12
CA SER A 61 -11.23 -8.91 9.85
C SER A 61 -12.50 -8.42 9.21
N ASN A 62 -12.64 -7.11 9.10
CA ASN A 62 -13.66 -6.54 8.24
C ASN A 62 -13.23 -6.91 6.83
N GLU A 63 -13.35 -8.19 6.49
CA GLU A 63 -12.98 -8.65 5.16
C GLU A 63 -13.92 -8.01 4.16
N ILE A 64 -13.36 -7.46 3.11
CA ILE A 64 -14.12 -7.05 1.95
C ILE A 64 -14.81 -8.29 1.42
N ALA A 65 -16.13 -8.31 1.40
CA ALA A 65 -16.91 -9.47 1.03
C ALA A 65 -18.17 -9.07 0.25
N GLY A 66 -18.63 -9.96 -0.60
CA GLY A 66 -19.86 -9.82 -1.37
C GLY A 66 -19.75 -10.44 -2.75
N GLU A 67 -20.89 -10.88 -3.29
CA GLU A 67 -20.98 -11.47 -4.62
C GLU A 67 -21.34 -10.43 -5.69
N ASP A 68 -21.79 -9.26 -5.29
CA ASP A 68 -22.16 -8.14 -6.17
C ASP A 68 -21.50 -6.83 -5.69
N PRO A 69 -21.33 -5.84 -6.59
CA PRO A 69 -20.64 -4.59 -6.28
C PRO A 69 -21.24 -3.80 -5.10
N TRP A 70 -22.54 -3.87 -4.90
CA TRP A 70 -23.23 -3.14 -3.82
C TRP A 70 -22.95 -3.76 -2.45
N THR A 71 -22.91 -5.08 -2.39
CA THR A 71 -22.56 -5.82 -1.16
C THR A 71 -21.09 -5.58 -0.82
N VAL A 72 -20.20 -5.60 -1.83
CA VAL A 72 -18.78 -5.25 -1.65
C VAL A 72 -18.62 -3.82 -1.14
N ALA A 73 -19.29 -2.85 -1.77
CA ALA A 73 -19.24 -1.45 -1.33
C ALA A 73 -19.73 -1.27 0.12
N LYS A 74 -20.78 -1.99 0.51
CA LYS A 74 -21.27 -1.98 1.89
C LYS A 74 -20.26 -2.59 2.87
N SER A 75 -19.55 -3.64 2.49
CA SER A 75 -18.54 -4.28 3.35
C SER A 75 -17.35 -3.38 3.62
N LEU A 76 -17.04 -2.43 2.72
CA LEU A 76 -16.01 -1.42 2.95
C LEU A 76 -16.38 -0.44 4.08
N GLY A 77 -17.66 -0.17 4.29
CA GLY A 77 -18.16 0.67 5.38
C GLY A 77 -17.69 2.13 5.31
N LEU A 78 -17.35 2.70 6.47
CA LEU A 78 -16.87 4.09 6.56
C LEU A 78 -15.37 4.15 6.25
N GLY A 79 -15.00 4.88 5.18
CA GLY A 79 -13.64 5.00 4.72
C GLY A 79 -12.91 6.27 5.15
N TRP A 80 -11.59 6.18 5.23
CA TRP A 80 -10.65 7.29 5.36
C TRP A 80 -9.63 7.23 4.22
N ASN A 81 -9.35 8.36 3.57
CA ASN A 81 -8.27 8.44 2.57
C ASN A 81 -7.00 8.97 3.23
N LEU A 82 -5.93 8.16 3.23
CA LEU A 82 -4.62 8.51 3.75
C LEU A 82 -3.85 9.38 2.72
N GLY A 83 -4.44 10.50 2.32
CA GLY A 83 -3.88 11.38 1.30
C GLY A 83 -2.73 12.24 1.80
N ASN A 84 -1.92 12.71 0.86
CA ASN A 84 -0.74 13.54 1.08
C ASN A 84 0.36 12.85 1.91
N GLN A 85 0.41 11.54 1.84
CA GLN A 85 1.39 10.68 2.50
C GLN A 85 2.23 9.95 1.42
N LEU A 86 1.94 8.66 1.17
CA LEU A 86 2.66 7.88 0.16
C LEU A 86 2.36 8.34 -1.29
N ASP A 87 1.34 9.14 -1.49
CA ASP A 87 1.03 9.79 -2.76
C ASP A 87 1.82 11.10 -2.99
N ALA A 88 2.32 11.74 -1.93
CA ALA A 88 3.06 12.98 -2.05
C ALA A 88 4.38 12.80 -2.82
N HIS A 89 4.77 13.82 -3.57
CA HIS A 89 6.00 13.78 -4.36
C HIS A 89 6.67 15.16 -4.49
N ASN A 90 7.96 15.15 -4.78
CA ASN A 90 8.73 16.33 -5.19
C ASN A 90 9.15 16.16 -6.65
N SER A 91 8.57 16.93 -7.55
CA SER A 91 8.96 16.97 -8.98
C SER A 91 9.06 15.56 -9.61
N GLY A 92 8.06 14.71 -9.40
CA GLY A 92 8.02 13.37 -9.98
C GLY A 92 8.78 12.29 -9.19
N VAL A 93 9.24 12.58 -7.98
CA VAL A 93 9.82 11.57 -7.07
C VAL A 93 8.96 11.45 -5.84
N ALA A 94 8.32 10.31 -5.66
CA ALA A 94 7.44 10.07 -4.52
C ALA A 94 8.21 10.14 -3.20
N ASN A 95 7.62 10.80 -2.21
CA ASN A 95 8.21 10.94 -0.89
C ASN A 95 7.12 11.22 0.15
N GLU A 96 6.97 10.34 1.11
CA GLU A 96 5.91 10.38 2.12
C GLU A 96 5.81 11.72 2.88
N THR A 97 6.88 12.49 2.96
CA THR A 97 6.94 13.75 3.69
C THR A 97 7.03 14.99 2.80
N ALA A 98 6.92 14.82 1.48
CA ALA A 98 7.14 15.89 0.51
C ALA A 98 6.22 17.09 0.70
N TRP A 99 4.98 16.87 1.15
CA TRP A 99 3.97 17.91 1.32
C TRP A 99 3.75 18.31 2.78
N GLY A 100 4.74 18.07 3.63
CA GLY A 100 4.79 18.56 5.02
C GLY A 100 4.12 17.66 6.04
N ASN A 101 3.58 16.52 5.66
CA ASN A 101 3.05 15.55 6.60
C ASN A 101 4.18 14.75 7.27
N GLN A 102 3.92 14.28 8.47
CA GLN A 102 4.82 13.36 9.17
C GLN A 102 4.61 11.95 8.62
N LYS A 103 5.63 11.10 8.76
CA LYS A 103 5.50 9.69 8.41
C LYS A 103 4.34 9.04 9.14
N THR A 104 3.56 8.27 8.40
CA THR A 104 2.45 7.47 8.91
C THR A 104 2.93 6.44 9.93
N THR A 105 2.15 6.23 10.97
CA THR A 105 2.45 5.30 12.07
C THR A 105 1.27 4.40 12.39
N GLN A 106 1.52 3.25 13.04
CA GLN A 106 0.48 2.35 13.55
C GLN A 106 -0.55 3.10 14.40
N ALA A 107 -0.09 4.02 15.26
CA ALA A 107 -0.98 4.76 16.16
C ALA A 107 -2.06 5.59 15.45
N LEU A 108 -1.82 6.02 14.19
CA LEU A 108 -2.86 6.66 13.39
C LEU A 108 -3.96 5.66 13.03
N PHE A 109 -3.60 4.48 12.54
CA PHE A 109 -4.54 3.44 12.16
C PHE A 109 -5.36 2.94 13.36
N ASP A 110 -4.73 2.77 14.52
CA ASP A 110 -5.40 2.41 15.76
C ASP A 110 -6.46 3.44 16.17
N LYS A 111 -6.15 4.75 16.00
CA LYS A 111 -7.11 5.83 16.26
C LYS A 111 -8.26 5.85 15.24
N LEU A 112 -7.98 5.59 13.97
CA LEU A 112 -9.02 5.50 12.94
C LEU A 112 -9.98 4.36 13.24
N ALA A 113 -9.46 3.18 13.57
CA ALA A 113 -10.26 2.03 13.99
C ALA A 113 -11.11 2.34 15.23
N ALA A 114 -10.52 2.96 16.25
CA ALA A 114 -11.23 3.37 17.47
C ALA A 114 -12.31 4.43 17.21
N ALA A 115 -12.18 5.23 16.14
CA ALA A 115 -13.18 6.20 15.70
C ALA A 115 -14.29 5.59 14.85
N GLY A 116 -14.25 4.27 14.56
CA GLY A 116 -15.27 3.57 13.78
C GLY A 116 -15.02 3.56 12.28
N ILE A 117 -13.83 3.97 11.81
CA ILE A 117 -13.41 3.75 10.43
C ILE A 117 -13.22 2.24 10.21
N THR A 118 -13.62 1.77 9.04
CA THR A 118 -13.52 0.36 8.66
C THR A 118 -12.59 0.11 7.48
N THR A 119 -12.35 1.14 6.66
CA THR A 119 -11.48 1.05 5.48
C THR A 119 -10.56 2.26 5.39
N VAL A 120 -9.29 2.04 5.04
CA VAL A 120 -8.35 3.10 4.70
C VAL A 120 -7.92 2.93 3.25
N ARG A 121 -8.19 3.93 2.40
CA ARG A 121 -7.57 4.03 1.09
C ARG A 121 -6.17 4.62 1.29
N ILE A 122 -5.16 3.93 0.79
CA ILE A 122 -3.75 4.27 0.88
C ILE A 122 -3.26 4.65 -0.51
N PRO A 123 -3.40 5.92 -0.92
CA PRO A 123 -2.88 6.39 -2.19
C PRO A 123 -1.36 6.25 -2.23
N VAL A 124 -0.82 5.72 -3.32
CA VAL A 124 0.62 5.53 -3.50
C VAL A 124 1.05 6.03 -4.86
N THR A 125 1.99 6.93 -4.89
CA THR A 125 2.72 7.34 -6.09
C THR A 125 3.98 6.51 -6.21
N TRP A 126 4.27 5.99 -7.39
CA TRP A 126 5.38 5.06 -7.64
C TRP A 126 6.50 5.70 -8.46
N MET A 127 6.21 6.77 -9.19
CA MET A 127 7.21 7.49 -9.99
C MET A 127 8.41 7.91 -9.14
N GLY A 128 9.61 7.82 -9.74
CA GLY A 128 10.87 8.04 -9.05
C GLY A 128 11.39 6.83 -8.26
N HIS A 129 10.57 5.79 -8.09
CA HIS A 129 10.94 4.51 -7.47
C HIS A 129 10.76 3.32 -8.43
N ILE A 130 10.48 3.57 -9.70
CA ILE A 130 10.43 2.57 -10.76
C ILE A 130 11.73 2.68 -11.56
N GLY A 131 12.44 1.56 -11.70
CA GLY A 131 13.66 1.47 -12.51
C GLY A 131 13.38 1.46 -14.00
N ASP A 132 14.45 1.44 -14.79
CA ASP A 132 14.39 1.48 -16.25
C ASP A 132 13.81 0.21 -16.88
N ALA A 133 13.36 0.35 -18.12
CA ALA A 133 12.99 -0.79 -18.98
C ALA A 133 14.20 -1.74 -19.16
N PRO A 134 13.97 -3.03 -19.37
CA PRO A 134 12.67 -3.70 -19.51
C PRO A 134 12.06 -4.18 -18.17
N GLY A 135 12.80 -4.09 -17.07
CA GLY A 135 12.40 -4.67 -15.78
C GLY A 135 11.38 -3.82 -15.03
N TYR A 136 11.50 -2.51 -15.10
CA TYR A 136 10.69 -1.56 -14.33
C TYR A 136 10.65 -1.93 -12.85
N GLU A 137 11.80 -2.31 -12.30
CA GLU A 137 11.88 -2.81 -10.93
C GLU A 137 11.55 -1.70 -9.93
N ILE A 138 10.59 -1.98 -9.04
CA ILE A 138 10.24 -1.04 -7.97
C ILE A 138 11.32 -1.09 -6.91
N GLU A 139 11.80 0.08 -6.48
CA GLU A 139 12.77 0.21 -5.41
C GLU A 139 12.27 -0.52 -4.15
N LYS A 140 13.10 -1.47 -3.68
CA LYS A 140 12.74 -2.33 -2.54
C LYS A 140 12.37 -1.53 -1.29
N ALA A 141 13.08 -0.44 -1.00
CA ALA A 141 12.82 0.38 0.18
C ALA A 141 11.43 1.04 0.13
N TRP A 142 11.01 1.50 -1.05
CA TRP A 142 9.68 2.08 -1.25
C TRP A 142 8.58 1.02 -1.12
N MET A 143 8.74 -0.12 -1.80
CA MET A 143 7.81 -1.24 -1.69
C MET A 143 7.68 -1.74 -0.23
N ASP A 144 8.78 -1.83 0.51
CA ASP A 144 8.77 -2.24 1.91
C ASP A 144 8.02 -1.21 2.78
N ARG A 145 8.17 0.09 2.49
CA ARG A 145 7.43 1.13 3.20
C ARG A 145 5.93 1.07 2.92
N VAL A 146 5.53 0.87 1.68
CA VAL A 146 4.12 0.66 1.32
C VAL A 146 3.57 -0.56 2.05
N ALA A 147 4.31 -1.67 2.06
CA ALA A 147 3.89 -2.89 2.74
C ALA A 147 3.79 -2.71 4.27
N GLU A 148 4.66 -1.90 4.86
CA GLU A 148 4.61 -1.56 6.29
C GLU A 148 3.30 -0.80 6.61
N VAL A 149 2.93 0.19 5.79
CA VAL A 149 1.70 0.97 5.99
C VAL A 149 0.45 0.12 5.76
N VAL A 150 0.44 -0.78 4.78
CA VAL A 150 -0.62 -1.78 4.60
C VAL A 150 -0.72 -2.68 5.84
N GLY A 151 0.42 -3.07 6.42
CA GLY A 151 0.47 -3.82 7.66
C GLY A 151 -0.16 -3.08 8.86
N TYR A 152 -0.11 -1.76 8.89
CA TYR A 152 -0.80 -0.97 9.92
C TYR A 152 -2.32 -1.10 9.83
N ALA A 153 -2.89 -1.14 8.62
CA ALA A 153 -4.31 -1.39 8.44
C ALA A 153 -4.69 -2.80 8.91
N GLU A 154 -3.94 -3.82 8.47
CA GLU A 154 -4.13 -5.21 8.89
C GLU A 154 -4.10 -5.35 10.42
N ASN A 155 -3.08 -4.79 11.07
CA ASN A 155 -2.93 -4.83 12.53
C ASN A 155 -4.05 -4.12 13.28
N ALA A 156 -4.63 -3.07 12.70
CA ALA A 156 -5.76 -2.33 13.28
C ALA A 156 -7.13 -2.95 12.94
N GLY A 157 -7.16 -4.05 12.16
CA GLY A 157 -8.41 -4.69 11.72
C GLY A 157 -9.19 -3.89 10.68
N LEU A 158 -8.50 -3.03 9.92
CA LEU A 158 -9.09 -2.20 8.87
C LEU A 158 -8.90 -2.84 7.49
N ASN A 159 -9.86 -2.63 6.60
CA ASN A 159 -9.64 -2.87 5.19
C ASN A 159 -8.68 -1.82 4.61
N ALA A 160 -7.95 -2.19 3.58
CA ALA A 160 -7.04 -1.31 2.87
C ALA A 160 -7.30 -1.33 1.37
N ILE A 161 -7.13 -0.19 0.71
CA ILE A 161 -7.14 -0.07 -0.75
C ILE A 161 -5.84 0.60 -1.16
N VAL A 162 -5.04 -0.05 -2.01
CA VAL A 162 -3.78 0.49 -2.55
C VAL A 162 -3.92 0.72 -4.04
N ASN A 163 -3.35 1.82 -4.55
CA ASN A 163 -3.43 2.19 -5.96
C ASN A 163 -2.10 2.69 -6.56
N ILE A 164 -2.15 3.08 -7.83
CA ILE A 164 -1.20 3.98 -8.47
C ILE A 164 -1.86 5.36 -8.52
N HIS A 165 -1.21 6.39 -7.90
CA HIS A 165 -1.92 7.64 -7.63
C HIS A 165 -1.54 8.79 -8.57
N HIS A 166 -0.46 9.52 -8.31
CA HIS A 166 -0.10 10.69 -9.12
C HIS A 166 0.77 10.39 -10.34
N ASP A 167 1.02 9.14 -10.64
CA ASP A 167 1.79 8.69 -11.80
C ASP A 167 1.15 9.08 -13.15
N GLY A 168 -0.15 9.35 -13.14
CA GLY A 168 -0.93 9.80 -14.29
C GLY A 168 -1.44 11.24 -14.19
N ALA A 169 -1.06 11.99 -13.14
CA ALA A 169 -1.61 13.31 -12.88
C ALA A 169 -1.41 14.26 -14.08
N ASP A 170 -2.51 14.86 -14.53
CA ASP A 170 -2.56 15.80 -15.66
C ASP A 170 -1.88 15.28 -16.96
N SER A 171 -1.65 13.98 -17.08
CA SER A 171 -0.83 13.34 -18.14
C SER A 171 0.60 13.87 -18.23
N GLU A 172 1.17 14.34 -17.11
CA GLU A 172 2.52 14.91 -17.07
C GLU A 172 3.61 13.86 -16.80
N TYR A 173 3.23 12.68 -16.28
CA TYR A 173 4.18 11.63 -15.89
C TYR A 173 4.04 10.39 -16.77
N TRP A 174 4.67 9.28 -16.37
CA TRP A 174 4.78 8.10 -17.20
C TRP A 174 3.43 7.49 -17.62
N LEU A 175 2.40 7.59 -16.79
CA LEU A 175 1.06 7.06 -17.06
C LEU A 175 0.18 8.10 -17.79
N SER A 176 0.69 8.62 -18.91
CA SER A 176 0.08 9.69 -19.70
C SER A 176 -0.92 9.16 -20.72
N ILE A 177 -2.23 9.35 -20.46
CA ILE A 177 -3.28 8.95 -21.42
C ILE A 177 -3.28 9.85 -22.66
N LYS A 178 -2.85 11.10 -22.51
CA LYS A 178 -2.69 12.03 -23.61
C LYS A 178 -1.66 11.54 -24.62
N ASP A 179 -0.49 11.14 -24.13
CA ASP A 179 0.58 10.60 -24.97
C ASP A 179 0.18 9.26 -25.60
N ALA A 180 -0.44 8.37 -24.84
CA ALA A 180 -0.95 7.11 -25.33
C ALA A 180 -1.99 7.27 -26.45
N ALA A 181 -2.83 8.29 -26.36
CA ALA A 181 -3.82 8.59 -27.41
C ALA A 181 -3.18 9.14 -28.69
N GLN A 182 -2.02 9.77 -28.61
CA GLN A 182 -1.31 10.34 -29.76
C GLN A 182 -0.38 9.32 -30.43
N ASP A 183 0.20 8.39 -29.68
CA ASP A 183 1.26 7.49 -30.14
C ASP A 183 1.05 6.07 -29.59
N GLU A 184 0.78 5.13 -30.47
CA GLU A 184 0.56 3.70 -30.11
C GLU A 184 1.83 3.05 -29.55
N THR A 185 3.02 3.52 -29.94
CA THR A 185 4.28 3.02 -29.37
C THR A 185 4.39 3.42 -27.90
N LYS A 186 4.02 4.66 -27.56
CA LYS A 186 3.93 5.11 -26.16
C LYS A 186 2.87 4.35 -25.38
N ASN A 187 1.69 4.16 -25.95
CA ASN A 187 0.65 3.35 -25.32
C ASN A 187 1.14 1.93 -25.00
N THR A 188 1.86 1.31 -25.95
CA THR A 188 2.44 -0.02 -25.74
C THR A 188 3.49 -0.03 -24.62
N ALA A 189 4.36 0.98 -24.57
CA ALA A 189 5.35 1.13 -23.50
C ALA A 189 4.67 1.30 -22.13
N ILE A 190 3.68 2.18 -22.04
CA ILE A 190 2.89 2.40 -20.80
C ILE A 190 2.22 1.10 -20.33
N LYS A 191 1.59 0.35 -21.23
CA LYS A 191 0.99 -0.95 -20.88
C LYS A 191 2.01 -1.94 -20.35
N THR A 192 3.23 -1.93 -20.91
CA THR A 192 4.32 -2.81 -20.45
C THR A 192 4.78 -2.43 -19.05
N GLU A 193 4.99 -1.16 -18.78
CA GLU A 193 5.36 -0.64 -17.48
C GLU A 193 4.26 -0.89 -16.44
N LEU A 194 3.01 -0.56 -16.75
CA LEU A 194 1.84 -0.78 -15.90
C LEU A 194 1.71 -2.26 -15.49
N LYS A 195 1.90 -3.16 -16.45
CA LYS A 195 1.90 -4.61 -16.19
C LYS A 195 3.03 -5.01 -15.24
N ALA A 196 4.24 -4.50 -15.47
CA ALA A 196 5.40 -4.82 -14.65
C ALA A 196 5.23 -4.30 -13.21
N VAL A 197 4.76 -3.07 -13.03
CA VAL A 197 4.50 -2.45 -11.73
C VAL A 197 3.43 -3.23 -10.97
N TRP A 198 2.26 -3.51 -11.59
CA TRP A 198 1.21 -4.26 -10.92
C TRP A 198 1.56 -5.71 -10.63
N THR A 199 2.38 -6.36 -11.47
CA THR A 199 2.88 -7.70 -11.17
C THR A 199 3.71 -7.70 -9.90
N GLN A 200 4.61 -6.73 -9.70
CA GLN A 200 5.44 -6.62 -8.51
C GLN A 200 4.63 -6.30 -7.25
N ILE A 201 3.66 -5.38 -7.36
CA ILE A 201 2.73 -5.07 -6.26
C ILE A 201 1.94 -6.33 -5.87
N ALA A 202 1.37 -7.02 -6.86
CA ALA A 202 0.61 -8.24 -6.65
C ALA A 202 1.46 -9.37 -6.02
N GLU A 203 2.71 -9.55 -6.46
CA GLU A 203 3.65 -10.50 -5.85
C GLU A 203 3.96 -10.15 -4.39
N ARG A 204 4.17 -8.87 -4.09
CA ARG A 204 4.45 -8.41 -2.73
C ARG A 204 3.32 -8.75 -1.75
N PHE A 205 2.09 -8.73 -2.22
CA PHE A 205 0.90 -8.89 -1.39
C PHE A 205 0.12 -10.19 -1.64
N LYS A 206 0.67 -11.15 -2.39
CA LYS A 206 -0.04 -12.38 -2.78
C LYS A 206 -0.54 -13.24 -1.61
N ASP A 207 0.14 -13.15 -0.47
CA ASP A 207 -0.21 -13.91 0.74
C ASP A 207 -1.14 -13.13 1.69
N LYS A 208 -1.56 -11.91 1.31
CA LYS A 208 -2.50 -11.09 2.08
C LYS A 208 -3.95 -11.47 1.76
N GLY A 209 -4.78 -11.49 2.81
CA GLY A 209 -6.21 -11.79 2.71
C GLY A 209 -7.06 -10.69 2.07
N ASN A 210 -8.37 -10.88 2.11
CA ASN A 210 -9.35 -10.00 1.48
C ASN A 210 -9.58 -8.65 2.20
N PHE A 211 -8.86 -8.37 3.29
CA PHE A 211 -8.86 -7.01 3.85
C PHE A 211 -8.22 -6.00 2.89
N LEU A 212 -7.37 -6.46 1.95
CA LEU A 212 -6.66 -5.65 1.00
C LEU A 212 -7.29 -5.75 -0.40
N ALA A 213 -7.72 -4.63 -0.92
CA ALA A 213 -8.11 -4.45 -2.33
C ALA A 213 -7.07 -3.62 -3.08
N PHE A 214 -7.08 -3.73 -4.41
CA PHE A 214 -6.29 -2.88 -5.28
C PHE A 214 -7.20 -2.03 -6.15
N GLU A 215 -6.75 -0.80 -6.44
CA GLU A 215 -7.37 0.13 -7.38
C GLU A 215 -6.35 0.45 -8.46
N SER A 216 -6.71 0.26 -9.73
CA SER A 216 -5.74 0.25 -10.83
C SER A 216 -4.94 1.54 -10.96
N MET A 217 -5.61 2.69 -10.86
CA MET A 217 -5.02 4.01 -11.00
C MET A 217 -5.98 5.09 -10.50
N ASN A 218 -5.46 6.31 -10.26
CA ASN A 218 -6.24 7.46 -9.82
C ASN A 218 -6.45 8.43 -10.97
N GLU A 219 -7.63 9.02 -11.06
CA GLU A 219 -7.97 10.24 -11.82
C GLU A 219 -7.26 10.41 -13.18
N ILE A 220 -7.35 9.41 -14.06
CA ILE A 220 -6.72 9.45 -15.38
C ILE A 220 -7.49 10.39 -16.30
N HIS A 221 -6.80 11.42 -16.80
CA HIS A 221 -7.29 12.39 -17.77
C HIS A 221 -6.14 13.03 -18.56
N ASP A 222 -6.46 13.78 -19.61
CA ASP A 222 -5.50 14.41 -20.52
C ASP A 222 -5.05 15.82 -20.10
N GLY A 223 -5.29 16.19 -18.85
CA GLY A 223 -5.11 17.55 -18.31
C GLY A 223 -6.37 18.39 -18.39
N GLY A 224 -7.39 17.90 -19.07
CA GLY A 224 -8.65 18.64 -19.29
C GLY A 224 -9.80 18.27 -18.35
N TRP A 225 -9.60 17.36 -17.40
CA TRP A 225 -10.62 16.95 -16.40
C TRP A 225 -11.97 16.62 -17.03
N GLY A 226 -11.97 15.74 -18.04
CA GLY A 226 -13.15 15.36 -18.81
C GLY A 226 -13.63 16.42 -19.82
N TRP A 227 -12.98 17.55 -19.89
CA TRP A 227 -13.30 18.65 -20.81
C TRP A 227 -12.21 18.87 -21.88
N GLY A 228 -11.24 17.99 -21.95
CA GLY A 228 -10.11 18.02 -22.88
C GLY A 228 -10.39 17.39 -24.25
N ASP A 229 -9.31 16.88 -24.85
CA ASP A 229 -9.34 16.24 -26.18
C ASP A 229 -10.19 14.98 -26.21
N ASN A 230 -10.34 14.30 -25.04
CA ASN A 230 -11.19 13.14 -24.86
C ASN A 230 -12.62 13.28 -25.39
N ARG A 231 -13.13 14.50 -25.43
CA ARG A 231 -14.49 14.80 -25.95
C ARG A 231 -14.61 14.71 -27.47
N ASN A 232 -13.50 14.83 -28.18
CA ASN A 232 -13.45 14.96 -29.63
C ASN A 232 -12.57 13.88 -30.30
N ASP A 233 -12.02 12.93 -29.53
CA ASP A 233 -11.10 11.88 -30.02
C ASP A 233 -11.81 10.60 -30.47
N GLY A 234 -13.15 10.62 -30.55
CA GLY A 234 -13.95 9.46 -30.94
C GLY A 234 -14.02 8.37 -29.89
N GLY A 235 -13.69 8.68 -28.64
CA GLY A 235 -13.68 7.73 -27.51
C GLY A 235 -12.37 6.96 -27.37
N LYS A 236 -11.32 7.43 -28.03
CA LYS A 236 -10.02 6.75 -28.04
C LYS A 236 -9.42 6.67 -26.62
N GLN A 237 -9.42 7.77 -25.86
CA GLN A 237 -8.88 7.78 -24.50
C GLN A 237 -9.70 6.86 -23.56
N TYR A 238 -11.01 6.79 -23.73
CA TYR A 238 -11.85 5.85 -22.96
C TYR A 238 -11.50 4.39 -23.27
N SER A 239 -11.26 4.07 -24.54
CA SER A 239 -10.83 2.73 -24.94
C SER A 239 -9.46 2.37 -24.37
N ILE A 240 -8.49 3.31 -24.41
CA ILE A 240 -7.17 3.13 -23.83
C ILE A 240 -7.25 2.89 -22.32
N LEU A 241 -8.05 3.68 -21.60
CA LEU A 241 -8.23 3.50 -20.16
C LEU A 241 -8.83 2.11 -19.83
N ASN A 242 -9.81 1.66 -20.61
CA ASN A 242 -10.38 0.32 -20.46
C ASN A 242 -9.32 -0.77 -20.70
N ASP A 243 -8.47 -0.63 -21.70
CA ASP A 243 -7.37 -1.54 -21.98
C ASP A 243 -6.35 -1.55 -20.83
N TRP A 244 -6.00 -0.39 -20.27
CA TRP A 244 -5.12 -0.29 -19.10
C TRP A 244 -5.72 -0.96 -17.85
N ASN A 245 -7.01 -0.75 -17.62
CA ASN A 245 -7.72 -1.45 -16.55
C ASN A 245 -7.68 -2.98 -16.76
N GLN A 246 -7.79 -3.46 -18.00
CA GLN A 246 -7.68 -4.89 -18.29
C GLN A 246 -6.24 -5.40 -18.07
N VAL A 247 -5.22 -4.64 -18.47
CA VAL A 247 -3.81 -4.97 -18.20
C VAL A 247 -3.57 -5.12 -16.70
N PHE A 248 -4.12 -4.23 -15.87
CA PHE A 248 -4.06 -4.33 -14.42
C PHE A 248 -4.70 -5.62 -13.91
N VAL A 249 -5.95 -5.89 -14.31
CA VAL A 249 -6.67 -7.10 -13.87
C VAL A 249 -5.89 -8.36 -14.24
N ASP A 250 -5.42 -8.45 -15.47
CA ASP A 250 -4.68 -9.60 -15.97
C ASP A 250 -3.35 -9.79 -15.23
N ALA A 251 -2.61 -8.70 -14.98
CA ALA A 251 -1.35 -8.74 -14.25
C ALA A 251 -1.55 -9.26 -12.82
N VAL A 252 -2.54 -8.72 -12.10
CA VAL A 252 -2.83 -9.12 -10.72
C VAL A 252 -3.30 -10.58 -10.66
N ARG A 253 -4.22 -10.99 -11.53
CA ARG A 253 -4.76 -12.36 -11.56
C ARG A 253 -3.71 -13.40 -11.92
N ALA A 254 -2.78 -13.07 -12.81
CA ALA A 254 -1.70 -13.97 -13.24
C ALA A 254 -0.75 -14.37 -12.10
N VAL A 255 -0.59 -13.52 -11.09
CA VAL A 255 0.26 -13.82 -9.92
C VAL A 255 -0.34 -14.93 -9.04
N GLY A 256 -1.65 -15.04 -8.96
CA GLY A 256 -2.31 -16.06 -8.14
C GLY A 256 -2.24 -15.79 -6.64
N GLY A 257 -2.31 -16.84 -5.81
CA GLY A 257 -2.43 -16.71 -4.35
C GLY A 257 -3.70 -15.96 -3.96
N GLY A 258 -3.63 -15.10 -2.96
CA GLY A 258 -4.74 -14.23 -2.54
C GLY A 258 -5.27 -13.32 -3.64
N ASN A 259 -4.44 -13.04 -4.67
CA ASN A 259 -4.86 -12.21 -5.80
C ASN A 259 -5.91 -12.87 -6.71
N SER A 260 -6.10 -14.19 -6.64
CA SER A 260 -7.13 -14.88 -7.42
C SER A 260 -8.54 -14.37 -7.10
N ASN A 261 -8.78 -14.01 -5.83
CA ASN A 261 -10.09 -13.56 -5.33
C ASN A 261 -10.07 -12.12 -4.78
N ARG A 262 -8.92 -11.42 -4.88
CA ARG A 262 -8.80 -10.04 -4.41
C ARG A 262 -9.77 -9.13 -5.13
N PHE A 263 -10.42 -8.24 -4.40
CA PHE A 263 -11.24 -7.19 -5.01
C PHE A 263 -10.38 -6.17 -5.72
N LEU A 264 -10.77 -5.85 -6.94
CA LEU A 264 -10.06 -4.93 -7.83
C LEU A 264 -11.01 -3.79 -8.21
N GLY A 265 -10.59 -2.57 -7.93
CA GLY A 265 -11.26 -1.34 -8.37
C GLY A 265 -10.68 -0.87 -9.70
N VAL A 266 -11.53 -0.52 -10.63
CA VAL A 266 -11.15 0.07 -11.92
C VAL A 266 -11.88 1.41 -12.09
N PRO A 267 -11.14 2.53 -12.23
CA PRO A 267 -11.76 3.84 -12.38
C PRO A 267 -12.31 4.05 -13.79
N GLY A 268 -13.27 4.95 -13.88
CA GLY A 268 -13.62 5.59 -15.12
C GLY A 268 -12.66 6.73 -15.45
N TYR A 269 -12.91 7.40 -16.57
CA TYR A 269 -12.20 8.61 -16.95
C TYR A 269 -12.60 9.79 -16.06
N CYS A 270 -11.65 10.60 -15.64
CA CYS A 270 -11.87 11.75 -14.77
C CYS A 270 -12.01 13.08 -15.56
#